data_0cafe1053462091961822d387d58877a
#
_entry.id   0cafe1053462091961822d387d58877a
#
_cell.length_a   1.000
_cell.length_b   1.000
_cell.length_c   1.000
_cell.angle_alpha   90.00
_cell.angle_beta   90.00
_cell.angle_gamma   90.00
#
_symmetry.space_group_name_H-M   'P 1'
#
loop_
_entity.id
_entity.type
_entity.pdbx_description
1 polymer ?
#
loop_
_entity_poly.entity_id
_entity_poly.type
_entity_poly.pdbx_seq_one_letter_code
_entity_poly.pdbx_strand_id
1 'polypeptide(L)'
;MSAWRIEYIKAAEKDLLVLDRSQQLQVLKAIEKVSANPLPASEGGFGKPLGSHSGNDLTGYLKFKLLKLGIWVVYKAIREGSVMKIIIISIRDDETVYKMAKERTK
;
A
#
# COMPACT_ATOMS: atom_id res chain seq x y z
N MET A 1 -0.55 17.33 -14.76
CA MET A 1 0.27 16.65 -13.75
C MET A 1 -0.06 15.17 -13.73
N SER A 2 0.93 14.33 -13.94
CA SER A 2 0.68 12.91 -14.02
C SER A 2 0.86 12.25 -12.66
N ALA A 3 -0.08 11.38 -12.30
CA ALA A 3 0.07 10.51 -11.15
C ALA A 3 1.05 9.38 -11.50
N TRP A 4 1.56 8.73 -10.48
CA TRP A 4 2.39 7.56 -10.69
C TRP A 4 1.57 6.43 -11.26
N ARG A 5 2.20 5.56 -12.05
CA ARG A 5 1.52 4.38 -12.58
C ARG A 5 1.24 3.40 -11.45
N ILE A 6 0.02 2.89 -11.37
CA ILE A 6 -0.38 1.97 -10.32
C ILE A 6 -0.30 0.55 -10.86
N GLU A 7 0.43 -0.32 -10.15
CA GLU A 7 0.49 -1.75 -10.47
C GLU A 7 0.09 -2.54 -9.24
N TYR A 8 -0.50 -3.72 -9.46
CA TYR A 8 -0.92 -4.61 -8.38
C TYR A 8 -0.23 -5.96 -8.54
N ILE A 9 0.32 -6.51 -7.46
CA ILE A 9 0.72 -7.92 -7.51
C ILE A 9 -0.56 -8.77 -7.44
N LYS A 10 -0.49 -10.01 -7.88
CA LYS A 10 -1.66 -10.91 -7.90
C LYS A 10 -2.31 -11.02 -6.53
N ALA A 11 -1.52 -11.16 -5.47
CA ALA A 11 -2.05 -11.28 -4.12
C ALA A 11 -2.85 -10.04 -3.72
N ALA A 12 -2.41 -8.84 -4.11
CA ALA A 12 -3.13 -7.60 -3.82
C ALA A 12 -4.45 -7.52 -4.59
N GLU A 13 -4.47 -7.99 -5.83
CA GLU A 13 -5.71 -8.07 -6.61
C GLU A 13 -6.73 -8.96 -5.92
N LYS A 14 -6.28 -10.12 -5.41
CA LYS A 14 -7.15 -11.04 -4.67
C LYS A 14 -7.66 -10.40 -3.37
N ASP A 15 -6.81 -9.65 -2.67
CA ASP A 15 -7.22 -8.92 -1.47
C ASP A 15 -8.38 -7.97 -1.78
N LEU A 16 -8.29 -7.28 -2.90
CA LEU A 16 -9.31 -6.32 -3.31
C LEU A 16 -10.65 -7.03 -3.59
N LEU A 17 -10.59 -8.19 -4.24
CA LEU A 17 -11.79 -8.94 -4.61
C LEU A 17 -12.56 -9.48 -3.41
N VAL A 18 -11.90 -9.65 -2.26
CA VAL A 18 -12.55 -10.12 -1.02
C VAL A 18 -13.42 -9.03 -0.40
N LEU A 19 -13.15 -7.77 -0.70
CA LEU A 19 -13.91 -6.64 -0.16
C LEU A 19 -15.24 -6.49 -0.89
N ASP A 20 -16.25 -5.91 -0.21
CA ASP A 20 -17.50 -5.60 -0.89
C ASP A 20 -17.29 -4.46 -1.90
N ARG A 21 -18.26 -4.25 -2.77
CA ARG A 21 -18.14 -3.27 -3.84
C ARG A 21 -17.89 -1.85 -3.33
N SER A 22 -18.58 -1.46 -2.26
CA SER A 22 -18.41 -0.13 -1.67
C SER A 22 -16.97 0.07 -1.15
N GLN A 23 -16.47 -0.95 -0.45
CA GLN A 23 -15.09 -0.92 0.05
C GLN A 23 -14.08 -0.88 -1.09
N GLN A 24 -14.31 -1.68 -2.14
CA GLN A 24 -13.43 -1.68 -3.31
C GLN A 24 -13.33 -0.29 -3.93
N LEU A 25 -14.47 0.38 -4.12
CA LEU A 25 -14.48 1.71 -4.72
C LEU A 25 -13.73 2.73 -3.87
N GLN A 26 -13.92 2.68 -2.57
CA GLN A 26 -13.22 3.59 -1.66
C GLN A 26 -11.72 3.35 -1.64
N VAL A 27 -11.30 2.08 -1.64
CA VAL A 27 -9.89 1.72 -1.69
C VAL A 27 -9.24 2.20 -2.99
N LEU A 28 -9.91 1.97 -4.12
CA LEU A 28 -9.39 2.40 -5.43
C LEU A 28 -9.24 3.91 -5.49
N LYS A 29 -10.21 4.67 -4.96
CA LYS A 29 -10.12 6.13 -4.90
C LYS A 29 -8.95 6.58 -4.03
N ALA A 30 -8.75 5.92 -2.89
CA ALA A 30 -7.65 6.26 -1.98
C ALA A 30 -6.29 5.98 -2.63
N ILE A 31 -6.16 4.85 -3.31
CA ILE A 31 -4.94 4.50 -4.02
C ILE A 31 -4.65 5.54 -5.11
N GLU A 32 -5.67 5.93 -5.85
CA GLU A 32 -5.52 6.95 -6.89
C GLU A 32 -5.06 8.28 -6.31
N LYS A 33 -5.64 8.68 -5.18
CA LYS A 33 -5.25 9.91 -4.51
C LYS A 33 -3.79 9.86 -4.06
N VAL A 34 -3.37 8.76 -3.44
CA VAL A 34 -2.00 8.59 -2.97
C VAL A 34 -1.02 8.54 -4.14
N SER A 35 -1.46 8.02 -5.29
CA SER A 35 -0.60 7.92 -6.47
C SER A 35 -0.13 9.26 -7.01
N ALA A 36 -0.78 10.36 -6.60
CA ALA A 36 -0.33 11.70 -6.97
C ALA A 36 1.04 11.99 -6.34
N ASN A 37 1.29 11.47 -5.14
CA ASN A 37 2.59 11.55 -4.49
C ASN A 37 2.75 10.40 -3.48
N PRO A 38 3.14 9.21 -3.94
CA PRO A 38 3.25 8.03 -3.07
C PRO A 38 4.55 7.96 -2.28
N LEU A 39 5.35 9.01 -2.32
CA LEU A 39 6.60 9.09 -1.56
C LEU A 39 6.34 9.23 -0.06
N PRO A 40 7.36 8.99 0.78
CA PRO A 40 7.21 9.14 2.23
C PRO A 40 6.77 10.55 2.63
N ALA A 41 6.11 10.65 3.78
CA ALA A 41 5.69 11.95 4.30
C ALA A 41 6.87 12.91 4.50
N SER A 42 8.05 12.38 4.81
CA SER A 42 9.27 13.19 4.94
C SER A 42 9.67 13.88 3.64
N GLU A 43 9.15 13.40 2.51
CA GLU A 43 9.38 13.99 1.18
C GLU A 43 8.11 14.66 0.65
N GLY A 44 7.17 14.96 1.54
CA GLY A 44 5.92 15.63 1.17
C GLY A 44 4.83 14.73 0.62
N GLY A 45 5.04 13.41 0.65
CA GLY A 45 4.08 12.46 0.13
C GLY A 45 3.07 11.95 1.15
N PHE A 46 2.24 11.01 0.73
CA PHE A 46 1.18 10.46 1.56
C PHE A 46 1.58 9.18 2.30
N GLY A 47 2.72 8.59 1.96
CA GLY A 47 3.13 7.30 2.47
C GLY A 47 3.80 7.35 3.83
N LYS A 48 3.53 6.33 4.64
CA LYS A 48 4.21 6.15 5.92
C LYS A 48 5.14 4.95 5.79
N PRO A 49 6.47 5.15 5.97
CA PRO A 49 7.42 4.03 5.83
C PRO A 49 7.16 2.91 6.84
N LEU A 50 7.30 1.67 6.38
CA LEU A 50 7.23 0.51 7.25
C LEU A 50 8.52 0.33 8.04
N GLY A 51 9.66 0.57 7.38
CA GLY A 51 10.95 0.41 8.01
C GLY A 51 11.23 -1.04 8.41
N SER A 52 11.99 -1.18 9.50
CA SER A 52 12.30 -2.49 10.06
C SER A 52 11.39 -2.73 11.26
N HIS A 53 10.69 -3.87 11.31
CA HIS A 53 9.72 -4.16 12.36
C HIS A 53 9.72 -5.66 12.68
N SER A 54 9.89 -5.99 13.97
CA SER A 54 9.90 -7.38 14.44
C SER A 54 10.87 -8.27 13.66
N GLY A 55 12.05 -7.74 13.35
CA GLY A 55 13.07 -8.50 12.62
C GLY A 55 12.84 -8.58 11.12
N ASN A 56 11.80 -7.93 10.61
CA ASN A 56 11.50 -7.89 9.17
C ASN A 56 12.01 -6.58 8.59
N ASP A 57 12.87 -6.68 7.59
CA ASP A 57 13.37 -5.49 6.90
C ASP A 57 12.43 -5.16 5.75
N LEU A 58 11.61 -4.14 5.95
CA LEU A 58 10.63 -3.67 4.96
C LEU A 58 10.98 -2.26 4.48
N THR A 59 12.26 -1.94 4.51
CA THR A 59 12.76 -0.65 4.01
C THR A 59 12.36 -0.46 2.55
N GLY A 60 11.84 0.71 2.23
CA GLY A 60 11.38 1.01 0.87
C GLY A 60 9.90 0.74 0.63
N TYR A 61 9.24 0.07 1.59
CA TYR A 61 7.80 -0.14 1.53
C TYR A 61 7.08 0.90 2.37
N LEU A 62 5.88 1.26 1.94
CA LEU A 62 5.08 2.30 2.58
C LEU A 62 3.67 1.80 2.81
N LYS A 63 2.94 2.49 3.67
CA LYS A 63 1.55 2.14 3.95
C LYS A 63 0.70 3.40 4.11
N PHE A 64 -0.59 3.25 3.91
CA PHE A 64 -1.58 4.22 4.37
C PHE A 64 -2.82 3.46 4.82
N LYS A 65 -3.65 4.11 5.62
CA LYS A 65 -4.84 3.50 6.19
C LYS A 65 -6.09 4.29 5.82
N LEU A 66 -7.11 3.56 5.40
CA LEU A 66 -8.45 4.15 5.25
C LEU A 66 -9.12 4.06 6.62
N LEU A 67 -9.08 5.17 7.37
CA LEU A 67 -9.51 5.19 8.77
C LEU A 67 -10.94 4.72 8.97
N LYS A 68 -11.86 5.15 8.11
CA LYS A 68 -13.27 4.79 8.24
C LYS A 68 -13.53 3.30 8.04
N LEU A 69 -12.76 2.67 7.18
CA LEU A 69 -12.94 1.25 6.86
C LEU A 69 -12.00 0.34 7.62
N GLY A 70 -10.98 0.91 8.27
CA GLY A 70 -9.95 0.11 8.93
C GLY A 70 -9.11 -0.72 7.97
N ILE A 71 -8.99 -0.27 6.72
CA ILE A 71 -8.25 -1.00 5.69
C ILE A 71 -6.87 -0.41 5.53
N TRP A 72 -5.85 -1.28 5.58
CA TRP A 72 -4.46 -0.92 5.31
C TRP A 72 -4.12 -1.19 3.85
N VAL A 73 -3.34 -0.29 3.27
CA VAL A 73 -2.75 -0.52 1.94
C VAL A 73 -1.24 -0.40 2.07
N VAL A 74 -0.53 -1.45 1.68
CA VAL A 74 0.94 -1.46 1.67
C VAL A 74 1.39 -1.46 0.22
N TYR A 75 2.36 -0.62 -0.09
CA TYR A 75 2.87 -0.48 -1.45
C TYR A 75 4.36 -0.15 -1.46
N LYS A 76 4.97 -0.31 -2.61
CA LYS A 76 6.35 0.11 -2.84
C LYS A 76 6.36 1.25 -3.85
N ALA A 77 7.06 2.33 -3.52
CA ALA A 77 7.25 3.44 -4.45
C ALA A 77 8.53 3.19 -5.25
N ILE A 78 8.38 2.83 -6.50
CA ILE A 78 9.52 2.57 -7.39
C ILE A 78 9.78 3.85 -8.16
N ARG A 79 10.85 4.56 -7.79
CA ARG A 79 11.15 5.87 -8.36
C ARG A 79 11.51 5.80 -9.84
N GLU A 80 12.23 4.76 -10.23
CA GLU A 80 12.53 4.54 -11.64
C GLU A 80 11.24 4.16 -12.36
N GLY A 81 10.81 5.00 -13.28
CA GLY A 81 9.57 4.81 -14.01
C GLY A 81 8.33 5.27 -13.27
N SER A 82 8.46 5.78 -12.05
CA SER A 82 7.35 6.32 -11.25
C SER A 82 6.20 5.32 -11.10
N VAL A 83 6.49 4.17 -10.50
CA VAL A 83 5.51 3.10 -10.29
C VAL A 83 5.15 2.98 -8.81
N MET A 84 3.84 2.97 -8.53
CA MET A 84 3.29 2.66 -7.22
C MET A 84 2.79 1.22 -7.25
N LYS A 85 3.54 0.30 -6.65
CA LYS A 85 3.23 -1.13 -6.70
C LYS A 85 2.49 -1.56 -5.45
N ILE A 86 1.24 -1.97 -5.59
CA ILE A 86 0.39 -2.35 -4.47
C ILE A 86 0.68 -3.79 -4.06
N ILE A 87 1.00 -4.00 -2.78
CA ILE A 87 1.42 -5.28 -2.23
C ILE A 87 0.32 -5.92 -1.38
N ILE A 88 -0.37 -5.12 -0.54
CA ILE A 88 -1.38 -5.63 0.39
C ILE A 88 -2.55 -4.66 0.47
N ILE A 89 -3.77 -5.21 0.54
CA ILE A 89 -4.97 -4.46 0.89
C ILE A 89 -5.66 -5.32 1.95
N SER A 90 -5.66 -4.89 3.22
CA SER A 90 -6.10 -5.77 4.32
C SER A 90 -6.77 -4.99 5.45
N ILE A 91 -7.75 -5.65 6.10
CA ILE A 91 -8.38 -5.13 7.31
C ILE A 91 -7.66 -5.63 8.57
N ARG A 92 -6.56 -6.36 8.42
CA ARG A 92 -5.84 -6.95 9.55
C ARG A 92 -5.01 -5.91 10.29
N ASP A 93 -4.58 -6.26 11.51
CA ASP A 93 -3.77 -5.37 12.32
C ASP A 93 -2.36 -5.18 11.74
N ASP A 94 -1.62 -4.22 12.29
CA ASP A 94 -0.29 -3.87 11.83
C ASP A 94 0.65 -5.07 11.78
N GLU A 95 0.67 -5.86 12.85
CA GLU A 95 1.61 -6.96 12.94
C GLU A 95 1.36 -8.01 11.87
N THR A 96 0.10 -8.35 11.63
CA THR A 96 -0.29 -9.28 10.58
C THR A 96 0.09 -8.73 9.22
N VAL A 97 -0.14 -7.42 9.00
CA VAL A 97 0.22 -6.75 7.76
C VAL A 97 1.72 -6.82 7.51
N TYR A 98 2.55 -6.59 8.53
CA TYR A 98 4.00 -6.69 8.39
C TYR A 98 4.44 -8.10 8.02
N LYS A 99 3.85 -9.13 8.62
CA LYS A 99 4.15 -10.52 8.28
C LYS A 99 3.77 -10.83 6.83
N MET A 100 2.60 -10.36 6.40
CA MET A 100 2.17 -10.55 5.02
C MET A 100 3.12 -9.85 4.04
N ALA A 101 3.55 -8.63 4.38
CA ALA A 101 4.48 -7.89 3.54
C ALA A 101 5.79 -8.65 3.36
N LYS A 102 6.32 -9.20 4.44
CA LYS A 102 7.55 -9.97 4.37
C LYS A 102 7.41 -11.17 3.45
N GLU A 103 6.32 -11.91 3.56
CA GLU A 103 6.09 -13.09 2.72
C GLU A 103 5.93 -12.74 1.26
N ARG A 104 5.22 -11.67 0.96
CA ARG A 104 4.93 -11.27 -0.42
C ARG A 104 6.11 -10.60 -1.11
N THR A 105 7.14 -10.22 -0.36
CA THR A 105 8.29 -9.50 -0.90
C THR A 105 9.57 -10.31 -0.93
N LYS A 106 9.47 -11.59 -0.62
CA LYS A 106 10.61 -12.49 -0.71
C LYS A 106 11.11 -12.65 -2.14
#